data_19c79039b40296c93f3b6deffa62fa97
#
_entry.id   19c79039b40296c93f3b6deffa62fa97
#
_cell.length_a   1.000
_cell.length_b   1.000
_cell.length_c   1.000
_cell.angle_alpha   90.00
_cell.angle_beta   90.00
_cell.angle_gamma   90.00
#
_symmetry.space_group_name_H-M   'P 1'
#
loop_
_entity.id
_entity.type
_entity.pdbx_description
1 polymer ?
#
loop_
_entity_poly.entity_id
_entity_poly.type
_entity_poly.pdbx_seq_one_letter_code
_entity_poly.pdbx_strand_id
1 'polypeptide(L)'
;MSSHASPYPDRPATSPVAEPAAAQARANYELSLPNDARLPLARGWLWLGLAALIGSGLFSILLVASRTPYVNQWLPSGNFFHIALVLHVDLSVLVWFVAMAGLLWSLYGRPRAAGLGWLALWVTGGGTLAMALAPFLNPGEPIMANYIPVLESPLFLSGLVVFGLGATLLVLRSLLTTPHIGQQLDGQGALGFGLNAGGVATAVALLCFAWSWIVLPTSLHGKAYYEILFWGGGHALQFTWTLLMLVGWLALAQACGGRIPLSPRIVLLLFALALAGVFGTPLTYLMHEVGTVEHRDMHTWGMRFGGGLAILPLALAVLIAVAPLRGLQPTQDRKTT
;
A
#
# COMPACT_ATOMS: atom_id res chain seq x y z
N MET A 1 -54.05 49.99 40.58
CA MET A 1 -52.76 49.67 40.06
C MET A 1 -52.68 48.14 39.94
N SER A 2 -53.01 47.59 38.80
CA SER A 2 -53.08 46.18 38.55
C SER A 2 -51.84 45.76 37.73
N SER A 3 -51.00 44.92 38.34
CA SER A 3 -49.78 44.31 37.71
C SER A 3 -50.22 43.11 36.89
N HIS A 4 -50.04 43.19 35.55
CA HIS A 4 -50.20 42.06 34.65
C HIS A 4 -48.90 41.22 34.64
N ALA A 5 -48.98 40.03 35.22
CA ALA A 5 -47.94 39.00 35.08
C ALA A 5 -48.09 38.30 33.72
N SER A 6 -46.99 38.19 32.96
CA SER A 6 -46.88 37.46 31.68
C SER A 6 -46.93 35.96 31.90
N PRO A 7 -47.66 35.17 31.10
CA PRO A 7 -47.85 33.75 31.32
C PRO A 7 -46.92 32.87 30.40
N TYR A 8 -45.75 33.34 30.00
CA TYR A 8 -44.80 32.51 29.20
C TYR A 8 -43.67 32.00 30.08
N PRO A 9 -43.54 30.69 30.28
CA PRO A 9 -42.34 30.14 30.91
C PRO A 9 -41.15 30.30 29.97
N ASP A 10 -40.05 30.81 30.52
CA ASP A 10 -38.76 30.89 29.82
C ASP A 10 -38.37 29.53 29.23
N ARG A 11 -38.24 29.46 27.89
CA ARG A 11 -37.60 28.31 27.23
C ARG A 11 -36.13 28.32 27.64
N PRO A 12 -35.59 27.20 28.13
CA PRO A 12 -34.17 27.12 28.34
C PRO A 12 -33.46 27.29 27.00
N ALA A 13 -32.57 28.26 26.94
CA ALA A 13 -31.70 28.49 25.77
C ALA A 13 -30.91 27.22 25.48
N THR A 14 -31.25 26.52 24.41
CA THR A 14 -30.49 25.41 23.90
C THR A 14 -29.15 25.96 23.39
N SER A 15 -28.08 25.66 24.08
CA SER A 15 -26.71 26.07 23.74
C SER A 15 -26.32 25.47 22.37
N PRO A 16 -25.98 26.29 21.36
CA PRO A 16 -25.65 25.81 20.01
C PRO A 16 -24.23 25.22 19.87
N VAL A 17 -23.52 24.99 20.98
CA VAL A 17 -22.06 24.76 20.95
C VAL A 17 -21.65 23.26 20.90
N ALA A 18 -22.54 22.32 21.18
CA ALA A 18 -22.19 20.91 21.31
C ALA A 18 -22.12 20.15 19.99
N GLU A 19 -22.87 20.53 18.94
CA GLU A 19 -22.94 19.82 17.66
C GLU A 19 -21.66 19.90 16.81
N PRO A 20 -21.00 21.08 16.68
CA PRO A 20 -19.76 21.17 15.89
C PRO A 20 -18.58 20.41 16.49
N ALA A 21 -18.45 20.37 17.81
CA ALA A 21 -17.38 19.67 18.51
C ALA A 21 -17.51 18.15 18.39
N ALA A 22 -18.73 17.62 18.50
CA ALA A 22 -19.00 16.18 18.33
C ALA A 22 -18.82 15.72 16.86
N ALA A 23 -19.20 16.55 15.89
CA ALA A 23 -18.96 16.29 14.46
C ALA A 23 -17.46 16.31 14.14
N GLN A 24 -16.70 17.22 14.74
CA GLN A 24 -15.27 17.35 14.57
C GLN A 24 -14.49 16.20 15.24
N ALA A 25 -14.95 15.72 16.40
CA ALA A 25 -14.38 14.53 17.04
C ALA A 25 -14.60 13.26 16.20
N ARG A 26 -15.75 13.16 15.52
CA ARG A 26 -16.05 12.04 14.61
C ARG A 26 -15.22 12.06 13.31
N ALA A 27 -14.76 13.21 12.88
CA ALA A 27 -13.95 13.38 11.67
C ALA A 27 -12.43 13.29 11.94
N ASN A 28 -12.02 12.69 13.06
CA ASN A 28 -10.62 12.49 13.38
C ASN A 28 -10.06 11.25 12.62
N TYR A 29 -9.20 11.50 11.61
CA TYR A 29 -8.54 10.49 10.80
C TYR A 29 -7.20 10.09 11.42
N GLU A 30 -7.24 9.50 12.60
CA GLU A 30 -6.05 9.11 13.34
C GLU A 30 -5.89 7.58 13.39
N LEU A 31 -4.68 7.10 13.09
CA LEU A 31 -4.28 5.73 13.35
C LEU A 31 -3.61 5.68 14.72
N SER A 32 -4.34 5.20 15.74
CA SER A 32 -3.80 5.05 17.08
C SER A 32 -2.68 4.00 17.11
N LEU A 33 -1.53 4.36 17.71
CA LEU A 33 -0.42 3.42 17.88
C LEU A 33 -0.77 2.41 18.99
N PRO A 34 -0.74 1.10 18.71
CA PRO A 34 -0.97 0.08 19.71
C PRO A 34 0.20 -0.01 20.70
N ASN A 35 -0.11 -0.29 21.96
CA ASN A 35 0.90 -0.54 22.98
C ASN A 35 0.95 -2.04 23.35
N ASP A 36 1.12 -2.91 22.35
CA ASP A 36 1.13 -4.36 22.49
C ASP A 36 2.07 -5.03 21.47
N ALA A 37 2.01 -6.34 21.32
CA ALA A 37 2.84 -7.14 20.41
C ALA A 37 2.75 -6.74 18.92
N ARG A 38 1.80 -5.91 18.53
CA ARG A 38 1.70 -5.38 17.15
C ARG A 38 2.79 -4.35 16.85
N LEU A 39 3.18 -3.55 17.83
CA LEU A 39 4.19 -2.49 17.64
C LEU A 39 5.58 -3.04 17.28
N PRO A 40 6.14 -4.06 17.96
CA PRO A 40 7.38 -4.69 17.52
C PRO A 40 7.29 -5.30 16.12
N LEU A 41 6.18 -5.95 15.78
CA LEU A 41 5.97 -6.51 14.45
C LEU A 41 5.92 -5.41 13.37
N ALA A 42 5.20 -4.32 13.62
CA ALA A 42 5.14 -3.17 12.72
C ALA A 42 6.53 -2.53 12.52
N ARG A 43 7.33 -2.43 13.59
CA ARG A 43 8.74 -1.99 13.50
C ARG A 43 9.58 -2.93 12.65
N GLY A 44 9.36 -4.24 12.74
CA GLY A 44 10.05 -5.22 11.90
C GLY A 44 9.78 -4.98 10.41
N TRP A 45 8.52 -4.74 10.03
CA TRP A 45 8.15 -4.38 8.66
C TRP A 45 8.77 -3.05 8.22
N LEU A 46 8.78 -2.05 9.09
CA LEU A 46 9.46 -0.77 8.82
C LEU A 46 10.94 -0.96 8.53
N TRP A 47 11.64 -1.77 9.35
CA TRP A 47 13.05 -2.08 9.13
C TRP A 47 13.30 -2.82 7.81
N LEU A 48 12.44 -3.77 7.44
CA LEU A 48 12.54 -4.42 6.13
C LEU A 48 12.41 -3.41 4.99
N GLY A 49 11.42 -2.50 5.08
CA GLY A 49 11.24 -1.45 4.09
C GLY A 49 12.43 -0.50 3.99
N LEU A 50 12.96 -0.03 5.13
CA LEU A 50 14.14 0.84 5.15
C LEU A 50 15.37 0.13 4.59
N ALA A 51 15.60 -1.15 4.93
CA ALA A 51 16.68 -1.95 4.38
C ALA A 51 16.54 -2.12 2.86
N ALA A 52 15.32 -2.32 2.36
CA ALA A 52 15.04 -2.41 0.94
C ALA A 52 15.35 -1.08 0.21
N LEU A 53 14.96 0.07 0.77
CA LEU A 53 15.30 1.37 0.18
C LEU A 53 16.80 1.66 0.19
N ILE A 54 17.49 1.31 1.27
CA ILE A 54 18.96 1.43 1.34
C ILE A 54 19.59 0.54 0.27
N GLY A 55 19.15 -0.72 0.17
CA GLY A 55 19.61 -1.66 -0.87
C GLY A 55 19.34 -1.13 -2.28
N SER A 56 18.13 -0.62 -2.54
CA SER A 56 17.80 0.04 -3.81
C SER A 56 18.72 1.21 -4.12
N GLY A 57 19.04 2.05 -3.12
CA GLY A 57 19.99 3.15 -3.25
C GLY A 57 21.40 2.65 -3.61
N LEU A 58 21.89 1.57 -2.99
CA LEU A 58 23.16 0.95 -3.34
C LEU A 58 23.16 0.40 -4.77
N PHE A 59 22.09 -0.27 -5.20
CA PHE A 59 21.96 -0.70 -6.60
C PHE A 59 21.91 0.48 -7.57
N SER A 60 21.33 1.63 -7.17
CA SER A 60 21.38 2.86 -7.95
C SER A 60 22.82 3.35 -8.20
N ILE A 61 23.68 3.28 -7.17
CA ILE A 61 25.11 3.58 -7.32
C ILE A 61 25.76 2.57 -8.27
N LEU A 62 25.45 1.29 -8.16
CA LEU A 62 25.97 0.24 -9.04
C LEU A 62 25.51 0.42 -10.49
N LEU A 63 24.31 0.96 -10.74
CA LEU A 63 23.85 1.34 -12.07
C LEU A 63 24.80 2.37 -12.72
N VAL A 64 25.17 3.40 -11.97
CA VAL A 64 26.11 4.43 -12.46
C VAL A 64 27.50 3.80 -12.67
N ALA A 65 27.98 3.03 -11.69
CA ALA A 65 29.28 2.35 -11.74
C ALA A 65 29.40 1.43 -12.96
N SER A 66 28.33 0.72 -13.34
CA SER A 66 28.33 -0.20 -14.47
C SER A 66 28.50 0.49 -15.83
N ARG A 67 28.26 1.79 -15.91
CA ARG A 67 28.48 2.61 -17.12
C ARG A 67 29.70 3.52 -17.02
N THR A 68 30.40 3.52 -15.88
CA THR A 68 31.61 4.34 -15.69
C THR A 68 32.82 3.62 -16.28
N PRO A 69 33.58 4.23 -17.20
CA PRO A 69 34.80 3.63 -17.75
C PRO A 69 35.76 3.19 -16.63
N TYR A 70 36.44 2.08 -16.84
CA TYR A 70 37.33 1.40 -15.89
C TYR A 70 36.66 0.78 -14.68
N VAL A 71 35.62 1.37 -14.10
CA VAL A 71 34.89 0.85 -12.93
C VAL A 71 34.03 -0.34 -13.30
N ASN A 72 33.45 -0.33 -14.50
CA ASN A 72 32.63 -1.43 -15.02
C ASN A 72 33.37 -2.79 -15.09
N GLN A 73 34.71 -2.78 -15.16
CA GLN A 73 35.52 -3.99 -15.17
C GLN A 73 35.53 -4.75 -13.85
N TRP A 74 35.13 -4.12 -12.76
CA TRP A 74 35.09 -4.73 -11.42
C TRP A 74 33.73 -5.40 -11.13
N LEU A 75 32.77 -5.26 -12.04
CA LEU A 75 31.44 -5.81 -11.85
C LEU A 75 31.30 -7.21 -12.45
N PRO A 76 30.45 -8.08 -11.88
CA PRO A 76 30.39 -9.51 -12.22
C PRO A 76 30.00 -9.83 -13.65
N SER A 77 29.34 -8.91 -14.37
CA SER A 77 28.76 -9.18 -15.71
C SER A 77 28.81 -7.93 -16.59
N GLY A 78 29.00 -8.11 -17.90
CA GLY A 78 28.93 -7.03 -18.90
C GLY A 78 27.55 -6.39 -19.01
N ASN A 79 26.46 -7.08 -18.60
CA ASN A 79 25.08 -6.58 -18.57
C ASN A 79 24.64 -6.15 -17.16
N PHE A 80 25.58 -5.85 -16.27
CA PHE A 80 25.30 -5.55 -14.87
C PHE A 80 24.38 -4.34 -14.69
N PHE A 81 24.32 -3.42 -15.64
CA PHE A 81 23.38 -2.31 -15.62
C PHE A 81 21.92 -2.78 -15.50
N HIS A 82 21.50 -3.68 -16.38
CA HIS A 82 20.11 -4.15 -16.33
C HIS A 82 19.86 -5.08 -15.15
N ILE A 83 20.85 -5.85 -14.70
CA ILE A 83 20.79 -6.66 -13.49
C ILE A 83 20.57 -5.77 -12.26
N ALA A 84 21.36 -4.71 -12.11
CA ALA A 84 21.19 -3.76 -11.02
C ALA A 84 19.86 -2.98 -11.10
N LEU A 85 19.38 -2.71 -12.32
CA LEU A 85 18.10 -2.03 -12.54
C LEU A 85 16.92 -2.89 -12.07
N VAL A 86 16.92 -4.20 -12.32
CA VAL A 86 15.91 -5.12 -11.78
C VAL A 86 15.84 -4.99 -10.27
N LEU A 87 16.97 -5.12 -9.57
CA LEU A 87 17.00 -5.05 -8.10
C LEU A 87 16.65 -3.66 -7.56
N HIS A 88 17.12 -2.60 -8.22
CA HIS A 88 16.76 -1.24 -7.85
C HIS A 88 15.24 -1.05 -7.84
N VAL A 89 14.56 -1.51 -8.88
CA VAL A 89 13.10 -1.41 -9.00
C VAL A 89 12.40 -2.31 -7.99
N ASP A 90 12.78 -3.59 -7.89
CA ASP A 90 12.09 -4.53 -7.00
C ASP A 90 12.21 -4.12 -5.53
N LEU A 91 13.38 -3.67 -5.10
CA LEU A 91 13.59 -3.24 -3.71
C LEU A 91 12.84 -1.93 -3.40
N SER A 92 12.81 -0.96 -4.33
CA SER A 92 12.16 0.34 -4.11
C SER A 92 10.65 0.32 -4.33
N VAL A 93 10.13 -0.60 -5.13
CA VAL A 93 8.69 -0.66 -5.44
C VAL A 93 8.08 -1.90 -4.78
N LEU A 94 8.48 -3.12 -5.17
CA LEU A 94 7.82 -4.32 -4.71
C LEU A 94 8.02 -4.54 -3.21
N VAL A 95 9.27 -4.60 -2.74
CA VAL A 95 9.60 -4.90 -1.34
C VAL A 95 9.18 -3.75 -0.42
N TRP A 96 9.48 -2.51 -0.80
CA TRP A 96 9.09 -1.33 -0.03
C TRP A 96 7.58 -1.25 0.19
N PHE A 97 6.79 -1.41 -0.87
CA PHE A 97 5.33 -1.30 -0.75
C PHE A 97 4.72 -2.44 0.07
N VAL A 98 5.21 -3.68 -0.09
CA VAL A 98 4.76 -4.80 0.76
C VAL A 98 5.16 -4.58 2.22
N ALA A 99 6.34 -4.04 2.48
CA ALA A 99 6.78 -3.71 3.83
C ALA A 99 5.92 -2.60 4.47
N MET A 100 5.55 -1.56 3.71
CA MET A 100 4.63 -0.51 4.18
C MET A 100 3.22 -1.05 4.42
N ALA A 101 2.74 -1.94 3.57
CA ALA A 101 1.48 -2.66 3.81
C ALA A 101 1.55 -3.47 5.11
N GLY A 102 2.63 -4.21 5.34
CA GLY A 102 2.88 -4.98 6.54
C GLY A 102 2.92 -4.12 7.81
N LEU A 103 3.56 -2.95 7.74
CA LEU A 103 3.56 -1.93 8.79
C LEU A 103 2.12 -1.51 9.14
N LEU A 104 1.36 -1.03 8.16
CA LEU A 104 0.03 -0.48 8.36
C LEU A 104 -0.97 -1.54 8.86
N TRP A 105 -0.97 -2.74 8.27
CA TRP A 105 -1.84 -3.83 8.69
C TRP A 105 -1.45 -4.41 10.05
N SER A 106 -0.18 -4.34 10.44
CA SER A 106 0.24 -4.74 11.78
C SER A 106 -0.22 -3.76 12.84
N LEU A 107 -0.19 -2.46 12.55
CA LEU A 107 -0.66 -1.42 13.49
C LEU A 107 -2.19 -1.49 13.71
N TYR A 108 -2.95 -1.70 12.61
CA TYR A 108 -4.41 -1.64 12.66
C TYR A 108 -5.08 -2.97 13.07
N GLY A 109 -4.50 -4.11 12.72
CA GLY A 109 -5.07 -5.43 12.98
C GLY A 109 -5.30 -5.71 14.47
N ARG A 110 -6.11 -6.73 14.80
CA ARG A 110 -6.26 -7.22 16.19
C ARG A 110 -4.95 -7.84 16.69
N PRO A 111 -4.68 -7.82 18.00
CA PRO A 111 -3.48 -8.41 18.60
C PRO A 111 -3.54 -9.96 18.63
N ARG A 112 -3.88 -10.55 17.49
CA ARG A 112 -3.99 -12.02 17.30
C ARG A 112 -3.03 -12.45 16.21
N ALA A 113 -2.74 -13.75 16.16
CA ALA A 113 -1.90 -14.37 15.15
C ALA A 113 -0.52 -13.66 15.00
N ALA A 114 0.09 -13.24 16.11
CA ALA A 114 1.41 -12.59 16.11
C ALA A 114 2.47 -13.50 15.49
N GLY A 115 2.47 -14.82 15.81
CA GLY A 115 3.37 -15.80 15.21
C GLY A 115 3.27 -15.87 13.69
N LEU A 116 2.06 -15.83 13.13
CA LEU A 116 1.85 -15.76 11.68
C LEU A 116 2.42 -14.46 11.09
N GLY A 117 2.29 -13.34 11.82
CA GLY A 117 2.85 -12.05 11.41
C GLY A 117 4.38 -12.06 11.35
N TRP A 118 5.03 -12.65 12.35
CA TRP A 118 6.49 -12.81 12.37
C TRP A 118 6.96 -13.80 11.30
N LEU A 119 6.24 -14.91 11.10
CA LEU A 119 6.53 -15.85 10.02
C LEU A 119 6.45 -15.15 8.65
N ALA A 120 5.39 -14.38 8.40
CA ALA A 120 5.24 -13.59 7.17
C ALA A 120 6.44 -12.65 6.97
N LEU A 121 6.85 -11.91 8.00
CA LEU A 121 7.99 -10.99 7.94
C LEU A 121 9.31 -11.72 7.63
N TRP A 122 9.59 -12.82 8.31
CA TRP A 122 10.84 -13.57 8.10
C TRP A 122 10.89 -14.24 6.73
N VAL A 123 9.77 -14.81 6.25
CA VAL A 123 9.68 -15.41 4.92
C VAL A 123 9.84 -14.34 3.85
N THR A 124 9.16 -13.19 3.97
CA THR A 124 9.34 -12.05 3.04
C THR A 124 10.78 -11.54 3.05
N GLY A 125 11.37 -11.36 4.23
CA GLY A 125 12.74 -10.92 4.39
C GLY A 125 13.78 -11.90 3.80
N GLY A 126 13.57 -13.19 4.01
CA GLY A 126 14.40 -14.25 3.42
C GLY A 126 14.35 -14.25 1.89
N GLY A 127 13.14 -14.13 1.32
CA GLY A 127 12.95 -13.98 -0.13
C GLY A 127 13.63 -12.72 -0.67
N THR A 128 13.46 -11.59 0.01
CA THR A 128 14.14 -10.32 -0.33
C THR A 128 15.65 -10.46 -0.33
N LEU A 129 16.22 -11.12 0.69
CA LEU A 129 17.66 -11.35 0.78
C LEU A 129 18.17 -12.23 -0.36
N ALA A 130 17.45 -13.31 -0.68
CA ALA A 130 17.81 -14.19 -1.80
C ALA A 130 17.82 -13.44 -3.13
N MET A 131 16.78 -12.60 -3.39
CA MET A 131 16.72 -11.73 -4.57
C MET A 131 17.91 -10.76 -4.59
N ALA A 132 18.21 -10.08 -3.47
CA ALA A 132 19.28 -9.08 -3.39
C ALA A 132 20.68 -9.67 -3.56
N LEU A 133 20.89 -10.95 -3.23
CA LEU A 133 22.16 -11.65 -3.40
C LEU A 133 22.33 -12.23 -4.81
N ALA A 134 21.26 -12.48 -5.55
CA ALA A 134 21.29 -13.10 -6.87
C ALA A 134 22.23 -12.40 -7.87
N PRO A 135 22.30 -11.06 -7.97
CA PRO A 135 23.22 -10.35 -8.84
C PRO A 135 24.69 -10.71 -8.71
N PHE A 136 25.09 -11.14 -7.51
CA PHE A 136 26.49 -11.41 -7.15
C PHE A 136 26.83 -12.91 -7.18
N LEU A 137 25.84 -13.77 -6.91
CA LEU A 137 26.03 -15.21 -6.79
C LEU A 137 25.61 -15.98 -8.05
N ASN A 138 24.50 -15.58 -8.65
CA ASN A 138 23.93 -16.20 -9.84
C ASN A 138 23.04 -15.18 -10.55
N PRO A 139 23.58 -14.24 -11.34
CA PRO A 139 22.83 -13.08 -11.85
C PRO A 139 21.71 -13.45 -12.82
N GLY A 140 21.90 -14.44 -13.70
CA GLY A 140 20.95 -14.78 -14.76
C GLY A 140 20.76 -13.66 -15.79
N GLU A 141 19.80 -13.86 -16.70
CA GLU A 141 19.44 -12.85 -17.72
C GLU A 141 18.41 -11.87 -17.12
N PRO A 142 18.64 -10.55 -17.22
CA PRO A 142 17.68 -9.55 -16.72
C PRO A 142 16.52 -9.37 -17.70
N ILE A 143 15.31 -9.52 -17.20
CA ILE A 143 14.06 -9.31 -17.93
C ILE A 143 13.29 -8.16 -17.35
N MET A 144 13.16 -7.10 -18.13
CA MET A 144 12.41 -5.90 -17.78
C MET A 144 10.93 -6.08 -18.12
N ALA A 145 10.21 -6.82 -17.26
CA ALA A 145 8.75 -6.91 -17.29
C ALA A 145 8.12 -5.68 -16.58
N ASN A 146 6.91 -5.28 -16.99
CA ASN A 146 6.33 -4.00 -16.57
C ASN A 146 6.05 -3.90 -15.06
N TYR A 147 5.58 -4.97 -14.42
CA TYR A 147 5.17 -4.93 -13.01
C TYR A 147 6.23 -5.45 -12.05
N ILE A 148 6.82 -6.58 -12.41
CA ILE A 148 7.86 -7.23 -11.61
C ILE A 148 8.96 -7.63 -12.58
N PRO A 149 10.02 -6.82 -12.73
CA PRO A 149 11.19 -7.24 -13.48
C PRO A 149 11.86 -8.41 -12.77
N VAL A 150 12.51 -9.28 -13.53
CA VAL A 150 13.12 -10.50 -12.97
C VAL A 150 14.52 -10.73 -13.49
N LEU A 151 15.31 -11.48 -12.73
CA LEU A 151 16.50 -12.17 -13.23
C LEU A 151 16.12 -13.62 -13.49
N GLU A 152 16.35 -14.12 -14.71
CA GLU A 152 16.19 -15.56 -15.03
C GLU A 152 17.30 -16.38 -14.36
N SER A 153 17.26 -16.44 -13.05
CA SER A 153 18.20 -17.11 -12.18
C SER A 153 17.44 -17.95 -11.16
N PRO A 154 17.84 -19.20 -10.90
CA PRO A 154 17.20 -20.03 -9.90
C PRO A 154 17.16 -19.37 -8.50
N LEU A 155 18.23 -18.66 -8.12
CA LEU A 155 18.29 -17.97 -6.83
C LEU A 155 17.33 -16.80 -6.76
N PHE A 156 17.23 -15.97 -7.80
CA PHE A 156 16.31 -14.85 -7.83
C PHE A 156 14.85 -15.32 -7.87
N LEU A 157 14.53 -16.26 -8.77
CA LEU A 157 13.16 -16.75 -8.93
C LEU A 157 12.67 -17.50 -7.69
N SER A 158 13.50 -18.32 -7.05
CA SER A 158 13.15 -18.94 -5.77
C SER A 158 12.97 -17.90 -4.67
N GLY A 159 13.81 -16.86 -4.62
CA GLY A 159 13.66 -15.72 -3.72
C GLY A 159 12.35 -14.98 -3.94
N LEU A 160 11.95 -14.74 -5.18
CA LEU A 160 10.69 -14.09 -5.54
C LEU A 160 9.47 -14.94 -5.12
N VAL A 161 9.54 -16.27 -5.31
CA VAL A 161 8.48 -17.19 -4.84
C VAL A 161 8.37 -17.17 -3.31
N VAL A 162 9.50 -17.25 -2.59
CA VAL A 162 9.53 -17.15 -1.12
C VAL A 162 8.99 -15.80 -0.65
N PHE A 163 9.37 -14.70 -1.30
CA PHE A 163 8.81 -13.37 -1.05
C PHE A 163 7.29 -13.35 -1.24
N GLY A 164 6.79 -13.90 -2.34
CA GLY A 164 5.35 -14.01 -2.63
C GLY A 164 4.58 -14.84 -1.60
N LEU A 165 5.18 -15.94 -1.10
CA LEU A 165 4.62 -16.72 0.00
C LEU A 165 4.54 -15.90 1.28
N GLY A 166 5.58 -15.15 1.62
CA GLY A 166 5.58 -14.23 2.74
C GLY A 166 4.51 -13.14 2.63
N ALA A 167 4.34 -12.54 1.46
CA ALA A 167 3.27 -11.58 1.17
C ALA A 167 1.88 -12.22 1.30
N THR A 168 1.72 -13.47 0.87
CA THR A 168 0.46 -14.23 1.02
C THR A 168 0.12 -14.46 2.50
N LEU A 169 1.11 -14.85 3.33
CA LEU A 169 0.93 -15.00 4.78
C LEU A 169 0.58 -13.66 5.45
N LEU A 170 1.18 -12.57 5.00
CA LEU A 170 0.87 -11.22 5.48
C LEU A 170 -0.59 -10.85 5.18
N VAL A 171 -1.05 -11.05 3.94
CA VAL A 171 -2.44 -10.78 3.53
C VAL A 171 -3.41 -11.66 4.30
N LEU A 172 -3.13 -12.95 4.41
CA LEU A 172 -3.95 -13.88 5.19
C LEU A 172 -4.09 -13.41 6.65
N ARG A 173 -2.97 -13.06 7.30
CA ARG A 173 -3.00 -12.50 8.65
C ARG A 173 -3.81 -11.21 8.71
N SER A 174 -3.62 -10.30 7.75
CA SER A 174 -4.35 -9.03 7.71
C SER A 174 -5.86 -9.27 7.69
N LEU A 175 -6.35 -10.13 6.80
CA LEU A 175 -7.77 -10.44 6.68
C LEU A 175 -8.32 -11.16 7.93
N LEU A 176 -7.55 -12.08 8.54
CA LEU A 176 -7.94 -12.79 9.76
C LEU A 176 -7.96 -11.89 11.01
N THR A 177 -7.16 -10.85 11.04
CA THR A 177 -7.04 -9.94 12.20
C THR A 177 -7.77 -8.64 12.04
N THR A 178 -8.42 -8.40 10.90
CA THR A 178 -9.18 -7.17 10.66
C THR A 178 -10.25 -6.97 11.74
N PRO A 179 -10.36 -5.78 12.36
CA PRO A 179 -11.48 -5.40 13.22
C PRO A 179 -12.82 -5.43 12.46
N HIS A 180 -13.94 -5.39 13.17
CA HIS A 180 -15.26 -5.34 12.53
C HIS A 180 -15.37 -4.05 11.70
N ILE A 181 -15.56 -4.23 10.39
CA ILE A 181 -15.63 -3.14 9.41
C ILE A 181 -17.06 -2.65 9.30
N GLY A 182 -17.22 -1.33 9.09
CA GLY A 182 -18.52 -0.71 8.84
C GLY A 182 -19.38 -0.47 10.09
N GLN A 183 -18.93 -0.87 11.28
CA GLN A 183 -19.63 -0.58 12.54
C GLN A 183 -19.34 0.83 13.07
N GLN A 184 -18.17 1.38 12.72
CA GLN A 184 -17.77 2.72 13.13
C GLN A 184 -17.77 3.63 11.89
N LEU A 185 -18.63 4.64 11.92
CA LEU A 185 -18.76 5.66 10.88
C LEU A 185 -18.01 6.95 11.27
N ASP A 186 -16.85 6.79 11.90
CA ASP A 186 -15.91 7.84 12.26
C ASP A 186 -14.65 7.79 11.36
N GLY A 187 -13.71 8.71 11.59
CA GLY A 187 -12.49 8.79 10.79
C GLY A 187 -11.61 7.54 10.91
N GLN A 188 -11.50 6.96 12.10
CA GLN A 188 -10.75 5.73 12.33
C GLN A 188 -11.38 4.52 11.61
N GLY A 189 -12.71 4.41 11.63
CA GLY A 189 -13.44 3.38 10.90
C GLY A 189 -13.27 3.51 9.38
N ALA A 190 -13.25 4.75 8.85
CA ALA A 190 -12.99 5.00 7.43
C ALA A 190 -11.57 4.60 7.02
N LEU A 191 -10.55 4.96 7.81
CA LEU A 191 -9.17 4.51 7.58
C LEU A 191 -9.05 2.99 7.65
N GLY A 192 -9.69 2.37 8.64
CA GLY A 192 -9.73 0.93 8.79
C GLY A 192 -10.36 0.20 7.61
N PHE A 193 -11.44 0.77 7.05
CA PHE A 193 -12.03 0.25 5.82
C PHE A 193 -11.03 0.34 4.65
N GLY A 194 -10.33 1.47 4.47
CA GLY A 194 -9.32 1.64 3.44
C GLY A 194 -8.17 0.64 3.56
N LEU A 195 -7.68 0.38 4.79
CA LEU A 195 -6.66 -0.63 5.06
C LEU A 195 -7.14 -2.05 4.70
N ASN A 196 -8.36 -2.41 5.06
CA ASN A 196 -8.93 -3.70 4.71
C ASN A 196 -9.17 -3.82 3.20
N ALA A 197 -9.64 -2.77 2.55
CA ALA A 197 -9.80 -2.72 1.10
C ALA A 197 -8.46 -2.98 0.38
N GLY A 198 -7.35 -2.41 0.88
CA GLY A 198 -5.99 -2.73 0.41
C GLY A 198 -5.64 -4.21 0.58
N GLY A 199 -6.01 -4.82 1.72
CA GLY A 199 -5.82 -6.26 1.96
C GLY A 199 -6.59 -7.13 0.97
N VAL A 200 -7.86 -6.79 0.71
CA VAL A 200 -8.71 -7.48 -0.28
C VAL A 200 -8.14 -7.31 -1.69
N ALA A 201 -7.71 -6.10 -2.07
CA ALA A 201 -7.09 -5.84 -3.37
C ALA A 201 -5.81 -6.68 -3.57
N THR A 202 -4.99 -6.81 -2.53
CA THR A 202 -3.79 -7.65 -2.59
C THR A 202 -4.14 -9.14 -2.70
N ALA A 203 -5.17 -9.61 -2.00
CA ALA A 203 -5.65 -10.99 -2.15
C ALA A 203 -6.10 -11.28 -3.59
N VAL A 204 -6.84 -10.34 -4.21
CA VAL A 204 -7.22 -10.44 -5.63
C VAL A 204 -5.99 -10.47 -6.53
N ALA A 205 -4.98 -9.64 -6.28
CA ALA A 205 -3.73 -9.63 -7.04
C ALA A 205 -3.01 -10.99 -6.97
N LEU A 206 -2.89 -11.56 -5.77
CA LEU A 206 -2.27 -12.87 -5.57
C LEU A 206 -3.03 -13.99 -6.29
N LEU A 207 -4.36 -13.96 -6.26
CA LEU A 207 -5.20 -14.89 -7.03
C LEU A 207 -4.97 -14.74 -8.53
N CYS A 208 -4.83 -13.51 -9.04
CA CYS A 208 -4.57 -13.26 -10.46
C CYS A 208 -3.19 -13.74 -10.88
N PHE A 209 -2.15 -13.57 -10.04
CA PHE A 209 -0.84 -14.16 -10.31
C PHE A 209 -0.89 -15.68 -10.38
N ALA A 210 -1.57 -16.33 -9.42
CA ALA A 210 -1.76 -17.77 -9.42
C ALA A 210 -2.56 -18.23 -10.65
N TRP A 211 -3.62 -17.50 -11.02
CA TRP A 211 -4.43 -17.82 -12.19
C TRP A 211 -3.58 -17.74 -13.48
N SER A 212 -2.87 -16.63 -13.71
CA SER A 212 -1.98 -16.49 -14.85
C SER A 212 -0.95 -17.62 -14.91
N TRP A 213 -0.31 -17.94 -13.77
CA TRP A 213 0.69 -19.01 -13.71
C TRP A 213 0.13 -20.40 -14.10
N ILE A 214 -1.11 -20.70 -13.72
CA ILE A 214 -1.76 -21.98 -14.03
C ILE A 214 -2.13 -22.10 -15.52
N VAL A 215 -2.57 -20.99 -16.14
CA VAL A 215 -3.13 -21.05 -17.50
C VAL A 215 -2.12 -20.69 -18.60
N LEU A 216 -0.97 -20.10 -18.24
CA LEU A 216 0.04 -19.74 -19.23
C LEU A 216 0.67 -20.98 -19.88
N PRO A 217 0.79 -20.98 -21.24
CA PRO A 217 1.44 -22.08 -21.95
C PRO A 217 2.91 -22.24 -21.55
N THR A 218 3.34 -23.49 -21.38
CA THR A 218 4.76 -23.81 -21.08
C THR A 218 5.71 -23.48 -22.22
N SER A 219 5.18 -23.22 -23.43
CA SER A 219 5.95 -22.81 -24.60
C SER A 219 6.29 -21.31 -24.60
N LEU A 220 5.70 -20.53 -23.70
CA LEU A 220 5.95 -19.10 -23.60
C LEU A 220 7.16 -18.86 -22.69
N HIS A 221 8.14 -18.10 -23.15
CA HIS A 221 9.39 -17.87 -22.42
C HIS A 221 9.80 -16.39 -22.43
N GLY A 222 10.77 -16.05 -21.58
CA GLY A 222 11.40 -14.75 -21.54
C GLY A 222 10.42 -13.61 -21.25
N LYS A 223 10.64 -12.45 -21.85
CA LYS A 223 9.86 -11.24 -21.58
C LYS A 223 8.34 -11.43 -21.78
N ALA A 224 7.93 -12.13 -22.82
CA ALA A 224 6.51 -12.35 -23.09
C ALA A 224 5.82 -13.16 -21.98
N TYR A 225 6.50 -14.16 -21.42
CA TYR A 225 6.00 -14.95 -20.29
C TYR A 225 5.81 -14.09 -19.04
N TYR A 226 6.84 -13.38 -18.59
CA TYR A 226 6.78 -12.60 -17.35
C TYR A 226 5.87 -11.38 -17.47
N GLU A 227 5.79 -10.78 -18.66
CA GLU A 227 4.87 -9.66 -18.93
C GLU A 227 3.42 -10.09 -18.73
N ILE A 228 3.02 -11.25 -19.26
CA ILE A 228 1.64 -11.74 -19.14
C ILE A 228 1.39 -12.31 -17.73
N LEU A 229 2.37 -13.02 -17.15
CA LEU A 229 2.28 -13.57 -15.80
C LEU A 229 1.91 -12.48 -14.77
N PHE A 230 2.56 -11.32 -14.88
CA PHE A 230 2.40 -10.25 -13.90
C PHE A 230 1.35 -9.20 -14.31
N TRP A 231 0.75 -9.28 -15.49
CA TRP A 231 -0.11 -8.23 -16.01
C TRP A 231 -1.35 -7.98 -15.14
N GLY A 232 -2.21 -8.97 -14.97
CA GLY A 232 -3.47 -8.80 -14.24
C GLY A 232 -3.26 -8.57 -12.74
N GLY A 233 -2.42 -9.38 -12.11
CA GLY A 233 -2.07 -9.21 -10.69
C GLY A 233 -1.38 -7.86 -10.41
N GLY A 234 -0.51 -7.41 -11.32
CA GLY A 234 0.15 -6.11 -11.22
C GLY A 234 -0.84 -4.94 -11.28
N HIS A 235 -1.83 -5.02 -12.18
CA HIS A 235 -2.92 -4.03 -12.23
C HIS A 235 -3.73 -4.00 -10.93
N ALA A 236 -4.03 -5.16 -10.32
CA ALA A 236 -4.72 -5.22 -9.03
C ALA A 236 -3.86 -4.64 -7.88
N LEU A 237 -2.54 -4.86 -7.89
CA LEU A 237 -1.63 -4.27 -6.90
C LEU A 237 -1.61 -2.74 -6.94
N GLN A 238 -1.82 -2.11 -8.09
CA GLN A 238 -1.90 -0.66 -8.17
C GLN A 238 -3.06 -0.10 -7.34
N PHE A 239 -4.19 -0.81 -7.27
CA PHE A 239 -5.29 -0.44 -6.35
C PHE A 239 -4.86 -0.57 -4.88
N THR A 240 -4.11 -1.62 -4.53
CA THR A 240 -3.57 -1.78 -3.18
C THR A 240 -2.73 -0.59 -2.77
N TRP A 241 -1.75 -0.23 -3.61
CA TRP A 241 -0.82 0.87 -3.32
C TRP A 241 -1.55 2.20 -3.23
N THR A 242 -2.51 2.43 -4.10
CA THR A 242 -3.34 3.64 -4.09
C THR A 242 -4.18 3.72 -2.81
N LEU A 243 -4.87 2.65 -2.42
CA LEU A 243 -5.69 2.63 -1.20
C LEU A 243 -4.85 2.88 0.06
N LEU A 244 -3.70 2.22 0.18
CA LEU A 244 -2.79 2.42 1.32
C LEU A 244 -2.18 3.83 1.33
N MET A 245 -1.83 4.37 0.16
CA MET A 245 -1.35 5.75 0.03
C MET A 245 -2.40 6.76 0.51
N LEU A 246 -3.66 6.60 0.09
CA LEU A 246 -4.75 7.49 0.49
C LEU A 246 -5.02 7.42 2.00
N VAL A 247 -4.97 6.23 2.61
CA VAL A 247 -5.02 6.06 4.06
C VAL A 247 -3.86 6.80 4.74
N GLY A 248 -2.64 6.61 4.24
CA GLY A 248 -1.44 7.28 4.76
C GLY A 248 -1.56 8.80 4.65
N TRP A 249 -2.03 9.33 3.54
CA TRP A 249 -2.21 10.78 3.33
C TRP A 249 -3.22 11.38 4.30
N LEU A 250 -4.38 10.74 4.51
CA LEU A 250 -5.38 11.21 5.45
C LEU A 250 -4.84 11.21 6.89
N ALA A 251 -4.19 10.13 7.31
CA ALA A 251 -3.62 10.01 8.64
C ALA A 251 -2.48 11.01 8.87
N LEU A 252 -1.57 11.19 7.91
CA LEU A 252 -0.46 12.14 8.01
C LEU A 252 -0.94 13.60 7.99
N ALA A 253 -1.89 13.94 7.13
CA ALA A 253 -2.46 15.29 7.11
C ALA A 253 -3.11 15.64 8.46
N GLN A 254 -3.83 14.69 9.05
CA GLN A 254 -4.41 14.87 10.40
C GLN A 254 -3.33 14.99 11.47
N ALA A 255 -2.29 14.15 11.44
CA ALA A 255 -1.17 14.20 12.38
C ALA A 255 -0.39 15.52 12.31
N CYS A 256 -0.32 16.15 11.14
CA CYS A 256 0.25 17.49 10.95
C CYS A 256 -0.69 18.63 11.40
N GLY A 257 -1.87 18.33 11.94
CA GLY A 257 -2.85 19.33 12.36
C GLY A 257 -3.80 19.82 11.27
N GLY A 258 -3.75 19.20 10.07
CA GLY A 258 -4.68 19.49 8.98
C GLY A 258 -6.09 19.03 9.28
N ARG A 259 -7.09 19.80 8.85
CA ARG A 259 -8.49 19.44 8.99
C ARG A 259 -9.03 18.94 7.66
N ILE A 260 -9.31 17.65 7.58
CA ILE A 260 -9.85 17.02 6.37
C ILE A 260 -11.29 17.51 6.14
N PRO A 261 -11.60 18.16 5.00
CA PRO A 261 -12.92 18.75 4.73
C PRO A 261 -13.96 17.74 4.23
N LEU A 262 -13.76 16.44 4.49
CA LEU A 262 -14.67 15.37 4.12
C LEU A 262 -15.18 14.65 5.37
N SER A 263 -16.47 14.31 5.36
CA SER A 263 -17.03 13.47 6.43
C SER A 263 -16.52 12.02 6.29
N PRO A 264 -16.40 11.26 7.40
CA PRO A 264 -15.98 9.86 7.36
C PRO A 264 -16.85 8.97 6.46
N ARG A 265 -18.13 9.27 6.34
CA ARG A 265 -19.06 8.54 5.45
C ARG A 265 -18.70 8.72 3.97
N ILE A 266 -18.33 9.94 3.57
CA ILE A 266 -17.89 10.23 2.20
C ILE A 266 -16.56 9.52 1.93
N VAL A 267 -15.60 9.58 2.85
CA VAL A 267 -14.31 8.90 2.71
C VAL A 267 -14.50 7.39 2.60
N LEU A 268 -15.36 6.80 3.43
CA LEU A 268 -15.69 5.38 3.36
C LEU A 268 -16.32 5.00 2.01
N LEU A 269 -17.26 5.81 1.51
CA LEU A 269 -17.88 5.61 0.19
C LEU A 269 -16.83 5.67 -0.93
N LEU A 270 -15.91 6.61 -0.87
CA LEU A 270 -14.82 6.73 -1.86
C LEU A 270 -13.90 5.51 -1.81
N PHE A 271 -13.53 5.02 -0.64
CA PHE A 271 -12.76 3.76 -0.52
C PHE A 271 -13.54 2.55 -1.04
N ALA A 272 -14.85 2.48 -0.78
CA ALA A 272 -15.70 1.41 -1.30
C ALA A 272 -15.77 1.44 -2.83
N LEU A 273 -15.88 2.63 -3.42
CA LEU A 273 -15.86 2.82 -4.87
C LEU A 273 -14.54 2.38 -5.50
N ALA A 274 -13.40 2.74 -4.88
CA ALA A 274 -12.09 2.28 -5.33
C ALA A 274 -11.94 0.75 -5.21
N LEU A 275 -12.42 0.16 -4.12
CA LEU A 275 -12.42 -1.31 -3.95
C LEU A 275 -13.30 -2.00 -4.99
N ALA A 276 -14.46 -1.43 -5.34
CA ALA A 276 -15.34 -2.00 -6.37
C ALA A 276 -14.60 -2.15 -7.72
N GLY A 277 -13.75 -1.21 -8.08
CA GLY A 277 -12.90 -1.27 -9.28
C GLY A 277 -11.97 -2.48 -9.33
N VAL A 278 -11.50 -2.96 -8.17
CA VAL A 278 -10.59 -4.12 -8.07
C VAL A 278 -11.27 -5.39 -8.61
N PHE A 279 -12.57 -5.56 -8.38
CA PHE A 279 -13.31 -6.75 -8.81
C PHE A 279 -13.53 -6.84 -10.32
N GLY A 280 -13.23 -5.77 -11.07
CA GLY A 280 -13.11 -5.83 -12.54
C GLY A 280 -11.98 -6.76 -12.99
N THR A 281 -10.90 -6.88 -12.19
CA THR A 281 -9.76 -7.74 -12.53
C THR A 281 -10.14 -9.23 -12.66
N PRO A 282 -10.71 -9.91 -11.65
CA PRO A 282 -11.11 -11.31 -11.81
C PRO A 282 -12.22 -11.51 -12.86
N LEU A 283 -13.10 -10.52 -13.07
CA LEU A 283 -14.08 -10.58 -14.15
C LEU A 283 -13.40 -10.63 -15.53
N THR A 284 -12.31 -9.90 -15.73
CA THR A 284 -11.52 -9.95 -16.97
C THR A 284 -10.97 -11.35 -17.23
N TYR A 285 -10.50 -12.06 -16.21
CA TYR A 285 -10.05 -13.46 -16.33
C TYR A 285 -11.16 -14.44 -16.70
N LEU A 286 -12.39 -14.15 -16.29
CA LEU A 286 -13.56 -14.98 -16.62
C LEU A 286 -14.08 -14.71 -18.04
N MET A 287 -13.85 -13.51 -18.57
CA MET A 287 -14.39 -13.07 -19.86
C MET A 287 -13.41 -13.24 -21.03
N HIS A 288 -12.12 -13.21 -20.77
CA HIS A 288 -11.08 -13.20 -21.80
C HIS A 288 -9.93 -14.14 -21.42
N GLU A 289 -9.43 -14.87 -22.42
CA GLU A 289 -8.26 -15.73 -22.24
C GLU A 289 -7.01 -14.90 -21.92
N VAL A 290 -6.22 -15.40 -20.95
CA VAL A 290 -4.99 -14.74 -20.51
C VAL A 290 -4.01 -14.67 -21.68
N GLY A 291 -3.48 -13.48 -21.94
CA GLY A 291 -2.53 -13.24 -23.04
C GLY A 291 -3.16 -12.63 -24.29
N THR A 292 -4.50 -12.61 -24.39
CA THR A 292 -5.18 -11.91 -25.51
C THR A 292 -5.09 -10.39 -25.37
N VAL A 293 -5.31 -9.69 -26.47
CA VAL A 293 -5.32 -8.22 -26.50
C VAL A 293 -6.46 -7.69 -25.63
N GLU A 294 -7.63 -8.32 -25.72
CA GLU A 294 -8.83 -7.96 -24.95
C GLU A 294 -8.58 -8.07 -23.44
N HIS A 295 -7.94 -9.16 -23.00
CA HIS A 295 -7.53 -9.34 -21.60
C HIS A 295 -6.61 -8.22 -21.14
N ARG A 296 -5.63 -7.84 -21.95
CA ARG A 296 -4.68 -6.76 -21.62
C ARG A 296 -5.36 -5.39 -21.57
N ASP A 297 -6.21 -5.10 -22.57
CA ASP A 297 -6.90 -3.82 -22.69
C ASP A 297 -7.91 -3.62 -21.56
N MET A 298 -8.67 -4.65 -21.18
CA MET A 298 -9.62 -4.58 -20.06
C MET A 298 -8.95 -4.23 -18.74
N HIS A 299 -7.77 -4.78 -18.45
CA HIS A 299 -7.00 -4.41 -17.27
C HIS A 299 -6.54 -2.95 -17.34
N THR A 300 -6.07 -2.51 -18.50
CA THR A 300 -5.64 -1.12 -18.73
C THR A 300 -6.80 -0.13 -18.53
N TRP A 301 -7.99 -0.46 -19.05
CA TRP A 301 -9.20 0.33 -18.84
C TRP A 301 -9.63 0.33 -17.37
N GLY A 302 -9.61 -0.83 -16.73
CA GLY A 302 -9.93 -0.99 -15.30
C GLY A 302 -9.03 -0.12 -14.42
N MET A 303 -7.73 -0.10 -14.67
CA MET A 303 -6.79 0.77 -13.94
C MET A 303 -7.05 2.26 -14.23
N ARG A 304 -7.25 2.63 -15.50
CA ARG A 304 -7.43 4.04 -15.91
C ARG A 304 -8.66 4.68 -15.28
N PHE A 305 -9.75 3.94 -15.16
CA PHE A 305 -11.03 4.50 -14.72
C PHE A 305 -11.53 3.94 -13.38
N GLY A 306 -11.09 2.77 -12.96
CA GLY A 306 -11.63 2.08 -11.78
C GLY A 306 -11.38 2.77 -10.44
N GLY A 307 -10.27 3.50 -10.28
CA GLY A 307 -9.92 4.20 -9.06
C GLY A 307 -10.10 5.73 -9.11
N GLY A 308 -10.21 6.31 -10.32
CA GLY A 308 -10.10 7.76 -10.53
C GLY A 308 -11.15 8.60 -9.80
N LEU A 309 -12.37 8.10 -9.68
CA LEU A 309 -13.45 8.79 -8.96
C LEU A 309 -13.20 8.92 -7.46
N ALA A 310 -12.40 8.05 -6.88
CA ALA A 310 -12.04 8.08 -5.46
C ALA A 310 -10.76 8.87 -5.20
N ILE A 311 -9.76 8.72 -6.06
CA ILE A 311 -8.42 9.30 -5.86
C ILE A 311 -8.47 10.82 -5.85
N LEU A 312 -9.10 11.42 -6.86
CA LEU A 312 -9.10 12.88 -7.03
C LEU A 312 -9.77 13.61 -5.85
N PRO A 313 -10.99 13.26 -5.39
CA PRO A 313 -11.59 13.92 -4.25
C PRO A 313 -10.78 13.79 -2.96
N LEU A 314 -10.20 12.61 -2.69
CA LEU A 314 -9.39 12.39 -1.49
C LEU A 314 -8.07 13.15 -1.55
N ALA A 315 -7.39 13.18 -2.70
CA ALA A 315 -6.18 13.96 -2.89
C ALA A 315 -6.44 15.48 -2.70
N LEU A 316 -7.51 15.99 -3.29
CA LEU A 316 -7.91 17.40 -3.11
C LEU A 316 -8.23 17.72 -1.66
N ALA A 317 -8.94 16.83 -0.95
CA ALA A 317 -9.25 17.01 0.47
C ALA A 317 -7.98 17.09 1.33
N VAL A 318 -6.98 16.25 1.06
CA VAL A 318 -5.68 16.30 1.74
C VAL A 318 -4.94 17.60 1.43
N LEU A 319 -4.89 18.03 0.16
CA LEU A 319 -4.25 19.28 -0.24
C LEU A 319 -4.89 20.49 0.44
N ILE A 320 -6.23 20.55 0.51
CA ILE A 320 -6.98 21.59 1.19
C ILE A 320 -6.67 21.57 2.70
N ALA A 321 -6.59 20.38 3.31
CA ALA A 321 -6.31 20.24 4.73
C ALA A 321 -4.93 20.76 5.13
N VAL A 322 -3.90 20.57 4.28
CA VAL A 322 -2.51 20.96 4.57
C VAL A 322 -2.14 22.36 4.05
N ALA A 323 -2.94 22.95 3.18
CA ALA A 323 -2.66 24.27 2.62
C ALA A 323 -2.51 25.40 3.67
N PRO A 324 -3.35 25.48 4.74
CA PRO A 324 -3.20 26.48 5.78
C PRO A 324 -1.94 26.33 6.63
N LEU A 325 -1.33 25.14 6.66
CA LEU A 325 -0.17 24.84 7.50
C LEU A 325 1.13 25.45 6.97
N ARG A 326 1.15 25.92 5.71
CA ARG A 326 2.31 26.53 5.07
C ARG A 326 2.77 27.84 5.72
N GLY A 327 1.94 28.48 6.53
CA GLY A 327 2.25 29.73 7.25
C GLY A 327 2.69 29.54 8.71
N LEU A 328 2.64 28.33 9.23
CA LEU A 328 3.02 28.04 10.61
C LEU A 328 4.55 27.89 10.65
N GLN A 329 5.26 28.91 11.16
CA GLN A 329 6.65 28.74 11.55
C GLN A 329 6.72 27.68 12.65
N PRO A 330 7.75 26.81 12.66
CA PRO A 330 7.96 25.89 13.77
C PRO A 330 8.08 26.72 15.03
N THR A 331 7.17 26.53 15.96
CA THR A 331 7.24 27.15 17.30
C THR A 331 8.56 26.69 17.94
N GLN A 332 9.49 27.64 18.03
CA GLN A 332 10.71 27.53 18.79
C GLN A 332 10.38 27.58 20.29
N ASP A 333 9.64 26.61 20.81
CA ASP A 333 9.41 26.50 22.24
C ASP A 333 9.21 25.05 22.67
N ARG A 334 10.34 24.39 22.90
CA ARG A 334 10.54 23.41 23.98
C ARG A 334 12.03 23.35 24.31
N LYS A 335 12.55 24.48 24.76
CA LYS A 335 13.69 24.44 25.68
C LYS A 335 13.11 24.52 27.09
N THR A 336 13.70 23.72 27.98
CA THR A 336 13.49 23.62 29.43
C THR A 336 12.25 22.79 29.81
N THR A 337 12.38 21.72 30.52
CA THR A 337 13.24 21.34 31.69
C THR A 337 13.45 19.84 31.67
#